data_769fea57491d0a9b29cb4891bb794ee4
#
_entry.id   769fea57491d0a9b29cb4891bb794ee4
#
_cell.length_a   1.000
_cell.length_b   1.000
_cell.length_c   1.000
_cell.angle_alpha   90.00
_cell.angle_beta   90.00
_cell.angle_gamma   90.00
#
_symmetry.space_group_name_H-M   'P 1'
#
loop_
_entity.id
_entity.type
_entity.pdbx_description
1 polymer ?
#
loop_
_entity_poly.entity_id
_entity_poly.type
_entity_poly.pdbx_seq_one_letter_code
_entity_poly.pdbx_strand_id
1 'polypeptide(L)'
;VLKIFQNKKFQDKKEVYMVLDIINIIAIIVIPIFAVLIGQWLQNRSEKRKDKVRVFSHLMSYRAIGYVDQQSVNILNLNPIVFNDDKNVIEKYNIYLKSLNIKTEDFPQKQKEIENNKTKMLEEMVKNLGYKNMNWKIIQNPYLPQGLINEINSMNLFKEG
;
A
#
# COMPACT_ATOMS: atom_id res chain seq x y z
N VAL A 1 -48.34 32.53 46.40
CA VAL A 1 -48.32 31.48 45.37
C VAL A 1 -47.52 31.96 44.15
N LEU A 2 -47.77 33.13 43.56
CA LEU A 2 -47.05 33.61 42.34
C LEU A 2 -45.52 33.79 42.48
N LYS A 3 -45.02 34.30 43.61
CA LYS A 3 -43.56 34.43 43.87
C LYS A 3 -42.81 33.10 43.94
N ILE A 4 -43.44 32.04 44.40
CA ILE A 4 -42.84 30.71 44.48
C ILE A 4 -42.72 30.10 43.08
N PHE A 5 -43.72 30.28 42.23
CA PHE A 5 -43.65 29.82 40.83
C PHE A 5 -42.58 30.55 39.99
N GLN A 6 -42.43 31.86 40.19
CA GLN A 6 -41.40 32.63 39.52
C GLN A 6 -39.98 32.23 39.95
N ASN A 7 -39.77 32.00 41.27
CA ASN A 7 -38.49 31.54 41.79
C ASN A 7 -38.11 30.14 41.27
N LYS A 8 -39.06 29.23 41.20
CA LYS A 8 -38.80 27.89 40.65
C LYS A 8 -38.42 27.96 39.18
N LYS A 9 -39.13 28.71 38.36
CA LYS A 9 -38.80 28.89 36.92
C LYS A 9 -37.45 29.58 36.70
N PHE A 10 -37.01 30.41 37.64
CA PHE A 10 -35.69 31.06 37.58
C PHE A 10 -34.54 30.10 37.95
N GLN A 11 -34.78 29.24 38.92
CA GLN A 11 -33.81 28.18 39.30
C GLN A 11 -33.66 27.14 38.20
N ASP A 12 -34.76 26.65 37.62
CA ASP A 12 -34.73 25.70 36.49
C ASP A 12 -33.95 26.27 35.30
N LYS A 13 -34.09 27.57 35.00
CA LYS A 13 -33.27 28.20 33.94
C LYS A 13 -31.77 28.25 34.27
N LYS A 14 -31.40 28.57 35.53
CA LYS A 14 -29.98 28.57 35.96
C LYS A 14 -29.33 27.21 35.82
N GLU A 15 -30.05 26.16 36.21
CA GLU A 15 -29.53 24.78 36.06
C GLU A 15 -29.33 24.43 34.59
N VAL A 16 -30.24 24.80 33.70
CA VAL A 16 -30.09 24.57 32.26
C VAL A 16 -28.90 25.31 31.69
N TYR A 17 -28.67 26.57 32.06
CA TYR A 17 -27.50 27.33 31.59
C TYR A 17 -26.20 26.73 32.11
N MET A 18 -26.14 26.30 33.39
CA MET A 18 -24.94 25.66 33.95
C MET A 18 -24.61 24.35 33.20
N VAL A 19 -25.61 23.55 32.87
CA VAL A 19 -25.40 22.31 32.09
C VAL A 19 -24.90 22.62 30.68
N LEU A 20 -25.44 23.64 30.02
CA LEU A 20 -25.00 24.08 28.70
C LEU A 20 -23.54 24.60 28.72
N ASP A 21 -23.18 25.35 29.76
CA ASP A 21 -21.81 25.84 29.93
C ASP A 21 -20.81 24.68 30.13
N ILE A 22 -21.17 23.68 30.93
CA ILE A 22 -20.34 22.47 31.10
C ILE A 22 -20.19 21.69 29.78
N ILE A 23 -21.27 21.52 29.04
CA ILE A 23 -21.24 20.87 27.72
C ILE A 23 -20.31 21.62 26.75
N ASN A 24 -20.41 22.95 26.72
CA ASN A 24 -19.58 23.81 25.89
C ASN A 24 -18.07 23.68 26.25
N ILE A 25 -17.75 23.69 27.54
CA ILE A 25 -16.36 23.52 28.01
C ILE A 25 -15.83 22.15 27.59
N ILE A 26 -16.62 21.10 27.78
CA ILE A 26 -16.24 19.74 27.36
C ILE A 26 -16.02 19.70 25.86
N ALA A 27 -16.93 20.28 25.07
CA ALA A 27 -16.83 20.31 23.61
C ALA A 27 -15.57 21.04 23.13
N ILE A 28 -15.22 22.19 23.73
CA ILE A 28 -14.02 22.96 23.37
C ILE A 28 -12.74 22.17 23.61
N ILE A 29 -12.70 21.29 24.60
CA ILE A 29 -11.52 20.46 24.90
C ILE A 29 -11.51 19.17 24.08
N VAL A 30 -12.65 18.50 23.99
CA VAL A 30 -12.74 17.15 23.40
C VAL A 30 -12.66 17.19 21.88
N ILE A 31 -13.33 18.16 21.23
CA ILE A 31 -13.35 18.25 19.76
C ILE A 31 -11.95 18.39 19.15
N PRO A 32 -11.06 19.27 19.63
CA PRO A 32 -9.70 19.38 19.09
C PRO A 32 -8.88 18.09 19.25
N ILE A 33 -9.03 17.40 20.39
CA ILE A 33 -8.32 16.12 20.61
C ILE A 33 -8.76 15.07 19.59
N PHE A 34 -10.05 14.91 19.37
CA PHE A 34 -10.56 13.99 18.35
C PHE A 34 -10.12 14.40 16.94
N ALA A 35 -10.12 15.69 16.62
CA ALA A 35 -9.65 16.18 15.32
C ALA A 35 -8.17 15.81 15.07
N VAL A 36 -7.30 15.96 16.06
CA VAL A 36 -5.89 15.56 15.98
C VAL A 36 -5.74 14.05 15.81
N LEU A 37 -6.46 13.25 16.62
CA LEU A 37 -6.40 11.79 16.53
C LEU A 37 -6.87 11.26 15.16
N ILE A 38 -7.96 11.80 14.64
CA ILE A 38 -8.46 11.47 13.30
C ILE A 38 -7.45 11.89 12.23
N GLY A 39 -6.87 13.08 12.34
CA GLY A 39 -5.84 13.59 11.44
C GLY A 39 -4.62 12.68 11.40
N GLN A 40 -4.09 12.27 12.54
CA GLN A 40 -2.96 11.34 12.66
C GLN A 40 -3.30 9.95 12.08
N TRP A 41 -4.50 9.44 12.35
CA TRP A 41 -4.93 8.16 11.81
C TRP A 41 -5.01 8.18 10.28
N LEU A 42 -5.57 9.23 9.69
CA LEU A 42 -5.64 9.42 8.24
C LEU A 42 -4.24 9.56 7.62
N GLN A 43 -3.35 10.31 8.27
CA GLN A 43 -1.96 10.48 7.83
C GLN A 43 -1.23 9.15 7.82
N ASN A 44 -1.26 8.39 8.92
CA ASN A 44 -0.62 7.08 9.03
C ASN A 44 -1.12 6.09 7.96
N ARG A 45 -2.43 6.10 7.70
CA ARG A 45 -3.02 5.28 6.63
C ARG A 45 -2.54 5.70 5.24
N SER A 46 -2.42 7.00 5.00
CA SER A 46 -1.90 7.55 3.74
C SER A 46 -0.43 7.17 3.52
N GLU A 47 0.40 7.26 4.56
CA GLU A 47 1.83 6.91 4.49
C GLU A 47 2.03 5.42 4.20
N LYS A 48 1.35 4.53 4.91
CA LYS A 48 1.37 3.09 4.61
C LYS A 48 0.98 2.79 3.16
N ARG A 49 -0.04 3.47 2.63
CA ARG A 49 -0.43 3.33 1.23
C ARG A 49 0.65 3.83 0.28
N LYS A 50 1.32 4.96 0.58
CA LYS A 50 2.42 5.50 -0.24
C LYS A 50 3.59 4.51 -0.33
N ASP A 51 3.96 3.87 0.78
CA ASP A 51 5.01 2.85 0.78
C ASP A 51 4.65 1.64 -0.07
N LYS A 52 3.40 1.14 0.02
CA LYS A 52 2.89 0.08 -0.83
C LYS A 52 2.93 0.46 -2.32
N VAL A 53 2.48 1.67 -2.65
CA VAL A 53 2.52 2.20 -4.03
C VAL A 53 3.97 2.30 -4.51
N ARG A 54 4.90 2.76 -3.69
CA ARG A 54 6.33 2.87 -4.05
C ARG A 54 6.93 1.51 -4.41
N VAL A 55 6.73 0.50 -3.56
CA VAL A 55 7.20 -0.87 -3.81
C VAL A 55 6.59 -1.43 -5.08
N PHE A 56 5.27 -1.34 -5.21
CA PHE A 56 4.55 -1.82 -6.39
C PHE A 56 5.00 -1.11 -7.68
N SER A 57 5.11 0.21 -7.69
CA SER A 57 5.51 1.00 -8.86
C SER A 57 6.90 0.65 -9.33
N HIS A 58 7.84 0.44 -8.39
CA HIS A 58 9.19 0.00 -8.73
C HIS A 58 9.16 -1.37 -9.41
N LEU A 59 8.52 -2.37 -8.79
CA LEU A 59 8.43 -3.72 -9.35
C LEU A 59 7.72 -3.73 -10.71
N MET A 60 6.70 -2.89 -10.90
CA MET A 60 6.03 -2.71 -12.19
C MET A 60 6.92 -2.05 -13.24
N SER A 61 7.75 -1.10 -12.87
CA SER A 61 8.66 -0.41 -13.81
C SER A 61 9.72 -1.34 -14.35
N TYR A 62 10.25 -2.22 -13.51
CA TYR A 62 11.33 -3.16 -13.87
C TYR A 62 10.84 -4.53 -14.35
N ARG A 63 9.53 -4.73 -14.48
CA ARG A 63 8.96 -6.05 -14.84
C ARG A 63 9.35 -6.54 -16.24
N ALA A 64 9.69 -5.62 -17.14
CA ALA A 64 10.11 -5.92 -18.51
C ALA A 64 11.55 -6.46 -18.60
N ILE A 65 12.38 -6.16 -17.62
CA ILE A 65 13.78 -6.56 -17.58
C ILE A 65 13.84 -7.98 -17.02
N GLY A 66 14.38 -8.91 -17.79
CA GLY A 66 14.36 -10.34 -17.48
C GLY A 66 15.26 -10.77 -16.31
N TYR A 67 16.09 -9.86 -15.76
CA TYR A 67 16.92 -10.11 -14.59
C TYR A 67 16.50 -9.23 -13.40
N VAL A 68 16.80 -9.72 -12.22
CA VAL A 68 16.55 -8.98 -10.97
C VAL A 68 17.84 -8.22 -10.62
N ASP A 69 17.82 -6.91 -10.84
CA ASP A 69 18.94 -6.04 -10.47
C ASP A 69 18.99 -5.82 -8.93
N GLN A 70 20.11 -5.27 -8.45
CA GLN A 70 20.31 -5.03 -7.01
C GLN A 70 19.22 -4.11 -6.42
N GLN A 71 18.74 -3.13 -7.17
CA GLN A 71 17.70 -2.22 -6.71
C GLN A 71 16.36 -2.94 -6.56
N SER A 72 16.02 -3.83 -7.49
CA SER A 72 14.84 -4.69 -7.40
C SER A 72 14.93 -5.67 -6.22
N VAL A 73 16.12 -6.21 -5.91
CA VAL A 73 16.32 -7.03 -4.71
C VAL A 73 16.04 -6.23 -3.43
N ASN A 74 16.57 -5.01 -3.34
CA ASN A 74 16.35 -4.14 -2.17
C ASN A 74 14.86 -3.84 -1.98
N ILE A 75 14.13 -3.57 -3.07
CA ILE A 75 12.68 -3.33 -3.03
C ILE A 75 11.90 -4.61 -2.68
N LEU A 76 12.30 -5.77 -3.22
CA LEU A 76 11.69 -7.05 -2.86
C LEU A 76 11.82 -7.33 -1.37
N ASN A 77 12.95 -7.01 -0.76
CA ASN A 77 13.16 -7.18 0.68
C ASN A 77 12.24 -6.29 1.54
N LEU A 78 11.73 -5.17 1.01
CA LEU A 78 10.74 -4.33 1.69
C LEU A 78 9.31 -4.90 1.62
N ASN A 79 9.04 -5.80 0.65
CA ASN A 79 7.70 -6.30 0.40
C ASN A 79 7.02 -6.92 1.64
N PRO A 80 7.65 -7.85 2.40
CA PRO A 80 7.02 -8.45 3.56
C PRO A 80 6.79 -7.46 4.72
N ILE A 81 7.51 -6.34 4.74
CA ILE A 81 7.33 -5.28 5.74
C ILE A 81 6.13 -4.41 5.37
N VAL A 82 6.07 -3.99 4.10
CA VAL A 82 5.10 -3.02 3.61
C VAL A 82 3.71 -3.64 3.39
N PHE A 83 3.66 -4.93 2.98
CA PHE A 83 2.42 -5.69 2.76
C PHE A 83 2.13 -6.71 3.87
N ASN A 84 2.66 -6.52 5.08
CA ASN A 84 2.48 -7.44 6.21
C ASN A 84 1.02 -7.67 6.62
N ASP A 85 0.13 -6.76 6.25
CA ASP A 85 -1.31 -6.80 6.50
C ASP A 85 -2.11 -7.58 5.45
N ASP A 86 -1.46 -8.09 4.38
CA ASP A 86 -2.10 -8.87 3.32
C ASP A 86 -1.44 -10.24 3.12
N LYS A 87 -2.09 -11.27 3.64
CA LYS A 87 -1.60 -12.66 3.57
C LYS A 87 -1.46 -13.17 2.13
N ASN A 88 -2.32 -12.74 1.21
CA ASN A 88 -2.27 -13.19 -0.18
C ASN A 88 -1.04 -12.63 -0.89
N VAL A 89 -0.74 -11.34 -0.70
CA VAL A 89 0.49 -10.75 -1.24
C VAL A 89 1.72 -11.47 -0.69
N ILE A 90 1.78 -11.71 0.61
CA ILE A 90 2.91 -12.40 1.26
C ILE A 90 3.05 -13.84 0.75
N GLU A 91 1.96 -14.58 0.57
CA GLU A 91 1.99 -15.93 0.00
C GLU A 91 2.59 -15.93 -1.41
N LYS A 92 2.10 -15.06 -2.30
CA LYS A 92 2.59 -14.99 -3.69
C LYS A 92 4.03 -14.48 -3.76
N TYR A 93 4.41 -13.56 -2.89
CA TYR A 93 5.80 -13.14 -2.72
C TYR A 93 6.72 -14.32 -2.37
N ASN A 94 6.35 -15.14 -1.39
CA ASN A 94 7.15 -16.30 -1.00
C ASN A 94 7.26 -17.35 -2.12
N ILE A 95 6.19 -17.56 -2.90
CA ILE A 95 6.20 -18.44 -4.07
C ILE A 95 7.15 -17.88 -5.14
N TYR A 96 7.08 -16.57 -5.41
CA TYR A 96 7.98 -15.92 -6.35
C TYR A 96 9.46 -16.05 -5.92
N LEU A 97 9.79 -15.79 -4.65
CA LEU A 97 11.16 -15.97 -4.15
C LEU A 97 11.65 -17.42 -4.29
N LYS A 98 10.80 -18.40 -4.02
CA LYS A 98 11.16 -19.81 -4.22
C LYS A 98 11.50 -20.08 -5.67
N SER A 99 10.72 -19.56 -6.63
CA SER A 99 11.00 -19.78 -8.06
C SER A 99 12.33 -19.17 -8.51
N LEU A 100 12.79 -18.08 -7.92
CA LEU A 100 14.11 -17.49 -8.20
C LEU A 100 15.27 -18.42 -7.80
N ASN A 101 15.09 -19.24 -6.78
CA ASN A 101 16.12 -20.11 -6.20
C ASN A 101 16.08 -21.57 -6.70
N ILE A 102 15.13 -21.93 -7.59
CA ILE A 102 15.08 -23.27 -8.16
C ILE A 102 16.32 -23.51 -9.05
N LYS A 103 17.07 -24.55 -8.74
CA LYS A 103 18.16 -25.05 -9.58
C LYS A 103 17.57 -26.05 -10.56
N THR A 104 17.62 -25.77 -11.84
CA THR A 104 17.17 -26.67 -12.90
C THR A 104 18.01 -26.45 -14.15
N GLU A 105 18.20 -27.48 -14.96
CA GLU A 105 18.86 -27.43 -16.26
C GLU A 105 17.92 -26.89 -17.35
N ASP A 106 16.58 -26.97 -17.15
CA ASP A 106 15.59 -26.43 -18.05
C ASP A 106 15.37 -24.91 -17.79
N PHE A 107 16.24 -24.12 -18.36
CA PHE A 107 16.23 -22.66 -18.22
C PHE A 107 14.97 -22.00 -18.79
N PRO A 108 14.45 -22.36 -19.98
CA PRO A 108 13.21 -21.77 -20.51
C PRO A 108 11.98 -22.00 -19.63
N GLN A 109 11.82 -23.23 -19.12
CA GLN A 109 10.71 -23.55 -18.22
C GLN A 109 10.80 -22.78 -16.90
N LYS A 110 11.98 -22.69 -16.33
CA LYS A 110 12.26 -21.91 -15.12
C LYS A 110 11.91 -20.43 -15.32
N GLN A 111 12.35 -19.83 -16.42
CA GLN A 111 12.07 -18.42 -16.73
C GLN A 111 10.57 -18.16 -16.79
N LYS A 112 9.82 -19.03 -17.46
CA LYS A 112 8.34 -18.94 -17.54
C LYS A 112 7.67 -19.06 -16.17
N GLU A 113 8.17 -19.93 -15.30
CA GLU A 113 7.65 -20.08 -13.93
C GLU A 113 7.93 -18.84 -13.09
N ILE A 114 9.15 -18.27 -13.16
CA ILE A 114 9.50 -17.01 -12.49
C ILE A 114 8.57 -15.87 -12.93
N GLU A 115 8.37 -15.71 -14.24
CA GLU A 115 7.48 -14.66 -14.77
C GLU A 115 6.03 -14.83 -14.33
N ASN A 116 5.51 -16.05 -14.36
CA ASN A 116 4.17 -16.34 -13.88
C ASN A 116 4.00 -16.02 -12.40
N ASN A 117 4.96 -16.41 -11.56
CA ASN A 117 4.88 -16.18 -10.12
C ASN A 117 5.06 -14.69 -9.78
N LYS A 118 5.94 -13.97 -10.50
CA LYS A 118 6.06 -12.51 -10.42
C LYS A 118 4.73 -11.83 -10.76
N THR A 119 4.09 -12.24 -11.85
CA THR A 119 2.80 -11.69 -12.29
C THR A 119 1.72 -11.91 -11.25
N LYS A 120 1.59 -13.12 -10.70
CA LYS A 120 0.61 -13.42 -9.64
C LYS A 120 0.83 -12.58 -8.39
N MET A 121 2.08 -12.34 -7.99
CA MET A 121 2.41 -11.44 -6.88
C MET A 121 1.96 -10.01 -7.18
N LEU A 122 2.27 -9.49 -8.37
CA LEU A 122 1.86 -8.14 -8.78
C LEU A 122 0.34 -8.00 -8.86
N GLU A 123 -0.39 -9.03 -9.28
CA GLU A 123 -1.87 -9.03 -9.28
C GLU A 123 -2.45 -8.90 -7.87
N GLU A 124 -1.92 -9.61 -6.88
CA GLU A 124 -2.37 -9.47 -5.50
C GLU A 124 -2.06 -8.09 -4.94
N MET A 125 -0.89 -7.50 -5.29
CA MET A 125 -0.57 -6.10 -4.94
C MET A 125 -1.58 -5.12 -5.56
N VAL A 126 -1.95 -5.31 -6.82
CA VAL A 126 -2.98 -4.50 -7.53
C VAL A 126 -4.31 -4.54 -6.77
N LYS A 127 -4.74 -5.73 -6.33
CA LYS A 127 -5.98 -5.92 -5.55
C LYS A 127 -5.88 -5.19 -4.21
N ASN A 128 -4.78 -5.36 -3.47
CA ASN A 128 -4.55 -4.68 -2.18
C ASN A 128 -4.57 -3.15 -2.32
N LEU A 129 -3.98 -2.62 -3.40
CA LEU A 129 -3.96 -1.19 -3.69
C LEU A 129 -5.28 -0.64 -4.23
N GLY A 130 -6.24 -1.50 -4.61
CA GLY A 130 -7.55 -1.12 -5.11
C GLY A 130 -7.57 -0.58 -6.53
N TYR A 131 -6.61 -0.94 -7.38
CA TYR A 131 -6.62 -0.59 -8.80
C TYR A 131 -7.63 -1.46 -9.56
N LYS A 132 -8.81 -0.91 -9.88
CA LYS A 132 -9.94 -1.66 -10.44
C LYS A 132 -9.76 -2.10 -11.91
N ASN A 133 -9.00 -1.33 -12.70
CA ASN A 133 -8.89 -1.52 -14.16
C ASN A 133 -7.55 -2.13 -14.59
N MET A 134 -6.71 -2.56 -13.66
CA MET A 134 -5.45 -3.21 -13.96
C MET A 134 -5.67 -4.71 -14.03
N ASN A 135 -5.37 -5.30 -15.17
CA ASN A 135 -5.56 -6.72 -15.42
C ASN A 135 -4.23 -7.39 -15.81
N TRP A 136 -4.27 -8.71 -15.85
CA TRP A 136 -3.20 -9.60 -16.28
C TRP A 136 -2.47 -9.13 -17.55
N LYS A 137 -3.20 -8.72 -18.61
CA LYS A 137 -2.60 -8.28 -19.87
C LYS A 137 -1.71 -7.06 -19.71
N ILE A 138 -2.10 -6.10 -18.87
CA ILE A 138 -1.31 -4.89 -18.58
C ILE A 138 -0.02 -5.25 -17.83
N ILE A 139 -0.10 -6.21 -16.91
CA ILE A 139 1.07 -6.63 -16.14
C ILE A 139 2.06 -7.40 -17.03
N GLN A 140 1.57 -8.28 -17.90
CA GLN A 140 2.41 -9.13 -18.75
C GLN A 140 3.00 -8.46 -19.98
N ASN A 141 2.38 -7.41 -20.49
CA ASN A 141 2.82 -6.75 -21.71
C ASN A 141 3.46 -5.38 -21.42
N PRO A 142 4.67 -5.34 -20.87
CA PRO A 142 5.40 -4.10 -20.70
C PRO A 142 5.81 -3.56 -22.06
N TYR A 143 5.81 -2.22 -22.20
CA TYR A 143 6.43 -1.59 -23.37
C TYR A 143 7.94 -1.68 -23.26
N LEU A 144 8.56 -2.25 -24.28
CA LEU A 144 10.01 -2.28 -24.47
C LEU A 144 10.35 -1.73 -25.85
N PRO A 145 11.01 -0.56 -25.94
CA PRO A 145 11.43 -0.02 -27.24
C PRO A 145 12.54 -0.87 -27.84
N GLN A 146 12.55 -1.05 -29.17
CA GLN A 146 13.53 -1.88 -29.88
C GLN A 146 14.98 -1.45 -29.60
N GLY A 147 15.22 -0.14 -29.45
CA GLY A 147 16.55 0.37 -29.11
C GLY A 147 17.09 -0.18 -27.80
N LEU A 148 16.25 -0.24 -26.76
CA LEU A 148 16.62 -0.80 -25.46
C LEU A 148 16.86 -2.32 -25.54
N ILE A 149 16.06 -3.05 -26.33
CA ILE A 149 16.26 -4.47 -26.57
C ILE A 149 17.63 -4.72 -27.20
N ASN A 150 17.99 -3.93 -28.21
CA ASN A 150 19.27 -4.03 -28.89
C ASN A 150 20.45 -3.73 -27.94
N GLU A 151 20.30 -2.72 -27.07
CA GLU A 151 21.31 -2.37 -26.07
C GLU A 151 21.51 -3.51 -25.05
N ILE A 152 20.44 -4.07 -24.52
CA ILE A 152 20.49 -5.21 -23.57
C ILE A 152 21.18 -6.41 -24.23
N ASN A 153 20.84 -6.72 -25.47
CA ASN A 153 21.43 -7.83 -26.21
C ASN A 153 22.94 -7.60 -26.47
N SER A 154 23.36 -6.39 -26.82
CA SER A 154 24.76 -6.06 -26.99
C SER A 154 25.57 -6.20 -25.69
N MET A 155 25.02 -5.72 -24.56
CA MET A 155 25.68 -5.87 -23.26
C MET A 155 25.84 -7.35 -22.85
N ASN A 156 24.90 -8.21 -23.18
CA ASN A 156 24.98 -9.65 -22.87
C ASN A 156 26.07 -10.34 -23.72
N LEU A 157 26.23 -9.95 -24.99
CA LEU A 157 27.28 -10.47 -25.85
C LEU A 157 28.71 -10.15 -25.36
N PHE A 158 28.88 -8.97 -24.73
CA PHE A 158 30.16 -8.58 -24.11
C PHE A 158 30.49 -9.33 -22.79
N LYS A 159 29.53 -10.01 -22.17
CA LYS A 159 29.76 -10.80 -20.95
C LYS A 159 30.10 -12.26 -21.20
N GLU A 160 29.86 -12.77 -22.39
CA GLU A 160 30.15 -14.17 -22.80
C GLU A 160 31.49 -14.33 -23.55
N GLY A 161 32.23 -13.25 -23.77
CA GLY A 161 33.58 -13.24 -24.35
C GLY A 161 34.64 -12.93 -23.29
#